data_e333131641d68f397db5095cca7fae2d
#
_entry.id   e333131641d68f397db5095cca7fae2d
#
_cell.length_a   1.000
_cell.length_b   1.000
_cell.length_c   1.000
_cell.angle_alpha   90.00
_cell.angle_beta   90.00
_cell.angle_gamma   90.00
#
_symmetry.space_group_name_H-M   'P 1'
#
loop_
_entity.id
_entity.type
_entity.pdbx_description
1 polymer ?
#
loop_
_entity_poly.entity_id
_entity_poly.type
_entity_poly.pdbx_seq_one_letter_code
_entity_poly.pdbx_strand_id
1 'polypeptide(L)'
;MIVTAVLLVLLAILGAPLFTIIAASAMLGFHRDGTDLMNMAIEIYGIADMPFLTAIPLFTFAGYLLSESDAPRRLVRVTGAMLGWMPGGLAVVSLAACAFFTAFTGASGVTIIALGALLYPALKQDGYPERFNLGLVTASGSLGLLFAPSLPLILYGVISEVSIDHLFLAGIGPGVLMVIMLSGWSIWVNRGNERMLKKFSWGELGAALREAIWELPLPFVVLGGIYSGIFAVSEAAAVTAMYVIVVEVGILREIRISELPRIMRASMVLVGGILIILSVSLASTNYMINAGIPQMLLSWFSGLVTSQTMFLALLLVFLLVLGAILDIFSAIVLVVPLILPIAAGYGVNEVHLGIVFLAAMELGYLTPPVGLNLFISSYRFEKPILHVYSATFPFLMILLLSVILIAFWPDLSLWLVPDS
;
A
#
# COMPACT_ATOMS: atom_id res chain seq x y z
N MET A 1 -23.99 -21.63 16.38
CA MET A 1 -22.92 -20.60 16.33
C MET A 1 -21.52 -21.19 16.35
N ILE A 2 -21.10 -21.86 17.43
CA ILE A 2 -19.74 -22.40 17.57
C ILE A 2 -19.40 -23.35 16.42
N VAL A 3 -20.30 -24.29 16.07
CA VAL A 3 -20.07 -25.28 15.00
C VAL A 3 -19.89 -24.60 13.63
N THR A 4 -20.73 -23.61 13.31
CA THR A 4 -20.61 -22.85 12.04
C THR A 4 -19.35 -21.99 11.99
N ALA A 5 -18.97 -21.34 13.10
CA ALA A 5 -17.72 -20.59 13.19
C ALA A 5 -16.50 -21.52 13.04
N VAL A 6 -16.51 -22.68 13.72
CA VAL A 6 -15.43 -23.69 13.57
C VAL A 6 -15.35 -24.20 12.13
N LEU A 7 -16.49 -24.45 11.48
CA LEU A 7 -16.51 -24.90 10.09
C LEU A 7 -15.92 -23.84 9.14
N LEU A 8 -16.29 -22.55 9.31
CA LEU A 8 -15.74 -21.46 8.50
C LEU A 8 -14.23 -21.29 8.71
N VAL A 9 -13.76 -21.40 9.95
CA VAL A 9 -12.32 -21.37 10.26
C VAL A 9 -11.59 -22.57 9.64
N LEU A 10 -12.17 -23.76 9.70
CA LEU A 10 -11.61 -24.94 9.05
C LEU A 10 -11.53 -24.76 7.52
N LEU A 11 -12.58 -24.22 6.90
CA LEU A 11 -12.56 -23.91 5.46
C LEU A 11 -11.47 -22.88 5.12
N ALA A 12 -11.27 -21.87 5.99
CA ALA A 12 -10.17 -20.91 5.82
C ALA A 12 -8.80 -21.58 5.85
N ILE A 13 -8.57 -22.46 6.83
CA ILE A 13 -7.31 -23.22 6.98
C ILE A 13 -7.09 -24.16 5.80
N LEU A 14 -8.16 -24.73 5.24
CA LEU A 14 -8.11 -25.58 4.05
C LEU A 14 -7.93 -24.81 2.74
N GLY A 15 -7.80 -23.47 2.79
CA GLY A 15 -7.52 -22.64 1.62
C GLY A 15 -8.76 -22.20 0.83
N ALA A 16 -9.95 -22.22 1.43
CA ALA A 16 -11.13 -21.64 0.79
C ALA A 16 -10.92 -20.15 0.52
N PRO A 17 -11.35 -19.61 -0.64
CA PRO A 17 -11.20 -18.21 -0.95
C PRO A 17 -11.86 -17.32 0.12
N LEU A 18 -11.17 -16.25 0.52
CA LEU A 18 -11.60 -15.39 1.63
C LEU A 18 -13.01 -14.81 1.42
N PHE A 19 -13.31 -14.37 0.20
CA PHE A 19 -14.64 -13.84 -0.12
C PHE A 19 -15.77 -14.84 0.11
N THR A 20 -15.54 -16.16 -0.09
CA THR A 20 -16.57 -17.18 0.17
C THR A 20 -16.85 -17.35 1.65
N ILE A 21 -15.84 -17.19 2.50
CA ILE A 21 -15.97 -17.28 3.96
C ILE A 21 -16.72 -16.07 4.49
N ILE A 22 -16.41 -14.87 4.01
CA ILE A 22 -17.09 -13.63 4.37
C ILE A 22 -18.55 -13.70 3.92
N ALA A 23 -18.80 -14.09 2.66
CA ALA A 23 -20.15 -14.24 2.13
C ALA A 23 -20.98 -15.24 2.94
N ALA A 24 -20.40 -16.42 3.21
CA ALA A 24 -21.09 -17.45 4.00
C ALA A 24 -21.39 -16.97 5.43
N SER A 25 -20.47 -16.24 6.07
CA SER A 25 -20.70 -15.68 7.40
C SER A 25 -21.85 -14.66 7.42
N ALA A 26 -21.91 -13.76 6.43
CA ALA A 26 -22.97 -12.78 6.28
C ALA A 26 -24.33 -13.46 6.00
N MET A 27 -24.37 -14.40 5.05
CA MET A 27 -25.60 -15.15 4.72
C MET A 27 -26.16 -15.92 5.90
N LEU A 28 -25.29 -16.59 6.67
CA LEU A 28 -25.69 -17.31 7.88
C LEU A 28 -26.19 -16.34 8.95
N GLY A 29 -25.59 -15.16 9.06
CA GLY A 29 -26.04 -14.10 9.94
C GLY A 29 -27.44 -13.60 9.59
N PHE A 30 -27.65 -13.17 8.35
CA PHE A 30 -28.94 -12.71 7.85
C PHE A 30 -30.04 -13.78 8.01
N HIS A 31 -29.75 -15.01 7.63
CA HIS A 31 -30.70 -16.13 7.78
C HIS A 31 -31.10 -16.35 9.24
N ARG A 32 -30.16 -16.25 10.17
CA ARG A 32 -30.42 -16.43 11.59
C ARG A 32 -31.31 -15.33 12.17
N ASP A 33 -31.08 -14.08 11.75
CA ASP A 33 -31.83 -12.94 12.25
C ASP A 33 -33.18 -12.77 11.53
N GLY A 34 -33.54 -13.71 10.64
CA GLY A 34 -34.78 -13.69 9.86
C GLY A 34 -34.79 -12.61 8.79
N THR A 35 -33.63 -12.04 8.46
CA THR A 35 -33.48 -11.03 7.42
C THR A 35 -33.42 -11.70 6.04
N ASP A 36 -34.05 -11.09 5.04
CA ASP A 36 -34.04 -11.61 3.67
C ASP A 36 -32.61 -11.65 3.11
N LEU A 37 -32.21 -12.79 2.55
CA LEU A 37 -30.92 -12.95 1.88
C LEU A 37 -30.77 -12.05 0.64
N MET A 38 -31.87 -11.50 0.11
CA MET A 38 -31.86 -10.49 -0.95
C MET A 38 -31.07 -9.25 -0.53
N ASN A 39 -31.02 -8.91 0.76
CA ASN A 39 -30.24 -7.78 1.25
C ASN A 39 -28.76 -7.90 0.90
N MET A 40 -28.21 -9.13 0.90
CA MET A 40 -26.84 -9.35 0.47
C MET A 40 -26.63 -8.98 -1.02
N ALA A 41 -27.61 -9.34 -1.88
CA ALA A 41 -27.53 -8.98 -3.30
C ALA A 41 -27.67 -7.47 -3.51
N ILE A 42 -28.50 -6.79 -2.74
CA ILE A 42 -28.68 -5.33 -2.77
C ILE A 42 -27.37 -4.63 -2.37
N GLU A 43 -26.73 -5.08 -1.30
CA GLU A 43 -25.45 -4.51 -0.85
C GLU A 43 -24.32 -4.72 -1.87
N ILE A 44 -24.24 -5.92 -2.45
CA ILE A 44 -23.29 -6.23 -3.53
C ILE A 44 -23.53 -5.31 -4.74
N TYR A 45 -24.78 -5.07 -5.09
CA TYR A 45 -25.12 -4.18 -6.21
C TYR A 45 -24.82 -2.71 -5.88
N GLY A 46 -25.02 -2.29 -4.62
CA GLY A 46 -24.78 -0.93 -4.15
C GLY A 46 -23.32 -0.46 -4.34
N ILE A 47 -22.36 -1.39 -4.44
CA ILE A 47 -20.97 -1.04 -4.78
C ILE A 47 -20.89 -0.31 -6.12
N ALA A 48 -21.69 -0.68 -7.11
CA ALA A 48 -21.64 -0.06 -8.43
C ALA A 48 -21.98 1.44 -8.40
N ASP A 49 -22.68 1.88 -7.38
CA ASP A 49 -23.08 3.29 -7.20
C ASP A 49 -22.01 4.12 -6.45
N MET A 50 -20.90 3.48 -5.98
CA MET A 50 -19.84 4.20 -5.29
C MET A 50 -19.00 5.04 -6.26
N PRO A 51 -18.94 6.38 -6.09
CA PRO A 51 -18.26 7.27 -7.04
C PRO A 51 -16.76 6.98 -7.20
N PHE A 52 -16.12 6.49 -6.15
CA PHE A 52 -14.67 6.24 -6.13
C PHE A 52 -14.29 4.87 -6.67
N LEU A 53 -15.24 3.99 -6.93
CA LEU A 53 -14.97 2.61 -7.34
C LEU A 53 -14.18 2.56 -8.65
N THR A 54 -14.48 3.45 -9.58
CA THR A 54 -13.81 3.53 -10.88
C THR A 54 -12.33 3.96 -10.79
N ALA A 55 -11.94 4.61 -9.70
CA ALA A 55 -10.54 5.02 -9.49
C ALA A 55 -9.61 3.79 -9.32
N ILE A 56 -10.09 2.74 -8.67
CA ILE A 56 -9.29 1.53 -8.40
C ILE A 56 -8.81 0.87 -9.71
N PRO A 57 -9.69 0.48 -10.66
CA PRO A 57 -9.25 -0.13 -11.91
C PRO A 57 -8.39 0.80 -12.78
N LEU A 58 -8.68 2.09 -12.81
CA LEU A 58 -7.99 3.04 -13.67
C LEU A 58 -6.56 3.33 -13.16
N PHE A 59 -6.37 3.62 -11.87
CA PHE A 59 -5.02 3.78 -11.31
C PHE A 59 -4.23 2.48 -11.35
N THR A 60 -4.88 1.32 -11.07
CA THR A 60 -4.20 0.03 -11.19
C THR A 60 -3.71 -0.21 -12.61
N PHE A 61 -4.53 0.04 -13.60
CA PHE A 61 -4.17 -0.13 -14.99
C PHE A 61 -3.02 0.82 -15.40
N ALA A 62 -3.09 2.10 -15.02
CA ALA A 62 -2.02 3.06 -15.26
C ALA A 62 -0.68 2.62 -14.61
N GLY A 63 -0.73 2.15 -13.36
CA GLY A 63 0.44 1.64 -12.66
C GLY A 63 1.05 0.40 -13.33
N TYR A 64 0.22 -0.52 -13.82
CA TYR A 64 0.69 -1.69 -14.58
C TYR A 64 1.31 -1.29 -15.92
N LEU A 65 0.74 -0.33 -16.64
CA LEU A 65 1.34 0.20 -17.87
C LEU A 65 2.73 0.78 -17.60
N LEU A 66 2.85 1.65 -16.58
CA LEU A 66 4.15 2.22 -16.19
C LEU A 66 5.14 1.13 -15.76
N SER A 67 4.69 0.03 -15.16
CA SER A 67 5.57 -1.05 -14.73
C SER A 67 6.14 -1.89 -15.88
N GLU A 68 5.44 -1.95 -17.00
CA GLU A 68 5.82 -2.70 -18.19
C GLU A 68 6.61 -1.85 -19.22
N SER A 69 6.70 -0.52 -19.00
CA SER A 69 7.47 0.43 -19.80
C SER A 69 8.88 0.64 -19.26
N ASP A 70 9.67 1.54 -19.87
CA ASP A 70 10.97 1.97 -19.36
C ASP A 70 10.86 3.06 -18.25
N ALA A 71 9.64 3.44 -17.81
CA ALA A 71 9.42 4.41 -16.74
C ALA A 71 10.19 4.09 -15.45
N PRO A 72 10.23 2.81 -14.94
CA PRO A 72 11.06 2.46 -13.78
C PRO A 72 12.53 2.84 -13.94
N ARG A 73 13.11 2.60 -15.12
CA ARG A 73 14.50 2.92 -15.42
C ARG A 73 14.75 4.44 -15.44
N ARG A 74 13.84 5.22 -16.05
CA ARG A 74 13.92 6.68 -16.08
C ARG A 74 13.83 7.28 -14.68
N LEU A 75 12.92 6.78 -13.84
CA LEU A 75 12.79 7.22 -12.46
C LEU A 75 14.05 6.93 -11.62
N VAL A 76 14.64 5.74 -11.77
CA VAL A 76 15.92 5.42 -11.11
C VAL A 76 17.04 6.34 -11.61
N ARG A 77 17.05 6.72 -12.89
CA ARG A 77 18.03 7.66 -13.43
C ARG A 77 17.86 9.07 -12.84
N VAL A 78 16.63 9.58 -12.77
CA VAL A 78 16.33 10.91 -12.17
C VAL A 78 16.73 10.94 -10.71
N THR A 79 16.25 9.98 -9.92
CA THR A 79 16.59 9.90 -8.49
C THR A 79 18.09 9.69 -8.28
N GLY A 80 18.74 8.92 -9.17
CA GLY A 80 20.20 8.76 -9.20
C GLY A 80 20.97 10.03 -9.50
N ALA A 81 20.49 10.86 -10.43
CA ALA A 81 21.10 12.16 -10.73
C ALA A 81 20.90 13.16 -9.57
N MET A 82 19.77 13.09 -8.85
CA MET A 82 19.47 13.97 -7.71
C MET A 82 20.21 13.57 -6.43
N LEU A 83 20.26 12.31 -6.10
CA LEU A 83 20.66 11.80 -4.77
C LEU A 83 21.92 10.93 -4.79
N GLY A 84 22.41 10.53 -5.98
CA GLY A 84 23.52 9.57 -6.11
C GLY A 84 24.88 10.09 -5.63
N TRP A 85 25.02 11.38 -5.35
CA TRP A 85 26.21 11.99 -4.78
C TRP A 85 26.29 11.87 -3.24
N MET A 86 25.20 11.49 -2.58
CA MET A 86 25.15 11.33 -1.13
C MET A 86 25.89 10.04 -0.69
N PRO A 87 26.47 9.99 0.52
CA PRO A 87 26.96 8.75 1.08
C PRO A 87 25.85 7.69 1.11
N GLY A 88 26.12 6.49 0.58
CA GLY A 88 25.05 5.49 0.37
C GLY A 88 24.06 5.86 -0.73
N GLY A 89 24.44 6.75 -1.67
CA GLY A 89 23.56 7.40 -2.63
C GLY A 89 22.66 6.46 -3.41
N LEU A 90 23.18 5.31 -3.90
CA LEU A 90 22.34 4.36 -4.65
C LEU A 90 21.29 3.69 -3.76
N ALA A 91 21.55 3.49 -2.46
CA ALA A 91 20.55 2.98 -1.53
C ALA A 91 19.42 4.01 -1.29
N VAL A 92 19.77 5.28 -1.09
CA VAL A 92 18.80 6.39 -0.96
C VAL A 92 17.98 6.54 -2.24
N VAL A 93 18.66 6.49 -3.40
CA VAL A 93 18.02 6.47 -4.72
C VAL A 93 17.01 5.34 -4.85
N SER A 94 17.39 4.14 -4.40
CA SER A 94 16.51 2.97 -4.45
C SER A 94 15.26 3.16 -3.59
N LEU A 95 15.39 3.70 -2.37
CA LEU A 95 14.26 3.98 -1.48
C LEU A 95 13.31 5.02 -2.09
N ALA A 96 13.86 6.14 -2.60
CA ALA A 96 13.07 7.20 -3.21
C ALA A 96 12.37 6.74 -4.50
N ALA A 97 13.10 6.03 -5.38
CA ALA A 97 12.54 5.50 -6.62
C ALA A 97 11.43 4.48 -6.36
N CYS A 98 11.63 3.55 -5.40
CA CYS A 98 10.61 2.58 -5.02
C CYS A 98 9.39 3.26 -4.39
N ALA A 99 9.57 4.22 -3.49
CA ALA A 99 8.46 4.96 -2.89
C ALA A 99 7.62 5.66 -3.96
N PHE A 100 8.26 6.39 -4.87
CA PHE A 100 7.58 7.06 -5.97
C PHE A 100 6.84 6.07 -6.89
N PHE A 101 7.50 4.98 -7.28
CA PHE A 101 6.91 4.00 -8.19
C PHE A 101 5.75 3.23 -7.56
N THR A 102 5.88 2.85 -6.28
CA THR A 102 4.82 2.13 -5.56
C THR A 102 3.58 3.00 -5.35
N ALA A 103 3.75 4.31 -5.17
CA ALA A 103 2.63 5.24 -5.08
C ALA A 103 1.70 5.13 -6.31
N PHE A 104 2.26 4.98 -7.51
CA PHE A 104 1.47 4.83 -8.74
C PHE A 104 0.96 3.42 -8.97
N THR A 105 1.79 2.40 -8.69
CA THR A 105 1.38 1.01 -8.92
C THR A 105 0.40 0.51 -7.87
N GLY A 106 0.43 1.10 -6.68
CA GLY A 106 -0.38 0.69 -5.54
C GLY A 106 -0.10 -0.72 -5.02
N ALA A 107 0.95 -1.38 -5.54
CA ALA A 107 1.24 -2.77 -5.24
C ALA A 107 2.74 -3.00 -5.00
N SER A 108 3.10 -3.35 -3.77
CA SER A 108 4.50 -3.60 -3.37
C SER A 108 5.19 -4.68 -4.19
N GLY A 109 4.46 -5.73 -4.53
CA GLY A 109 4.99 -6.84 -5.33
C GLY A 109 5.41 -6.42 -6.74
N VAL A 110 4.65 -5.53 -7.38
CA VAL A 110 4.98 -5.00 -8.71
C VAL A 110 6.29 -4.21 -8.64
N THR A 111 6.46 -3.39 -7.62
CA THR A 111 7.70 -2.61 -7.40
C THR A 111 8.91 -3.51 -7.17
N ILE A 112 8.79 -4.54 -6.32
CA ILE A 112 9.88 -5.50 -6.08
C ILE A 112 10.27 -6.22 -7.37
N ILE A 113 9.31 -6.62 -8.19
CA ILE A 113 9.56 -7.33 -9.45
C ILE A 113 10.20 -6.39 -10.48
N ALA A 114 9.64 -5.20 -10.71
CA ALA A 114 10.09 -4.26 -11.74
C ALA A 114 11.37 -3.53 -11.34
N LEU A 115 11.32 -2.71 -10.27
CA LEU A 115 12.49 -1.94 -9.82
C LEU A 115 13.56 -2.82 -9.18
N GLY A 116 13.17 -3.88 -8.48
CA GLY A 116 14.12 -4.81 -7.90
C GLY A 116 15.01 -5.48 -8.94
N ALA A 117 14.48 -5.75 -10.14
CA ALA A 117 15.27 -6.29 -11.26
C ALA A 117 16.38 -5.33 -11.72
N LEU A 118 16.17 -4.03 -11.59
CA LEU A 118 17.13 -2.98 -11.96
C LEU A 118 18.08 -2.65 -10.80
N LEU A 119 17.52 -2.48 -9.61
CA LEU A 119 18.25 -1.97 -8.43
C LEU A 119 19.16 -3.03 -7.81
N TYR A 120 18.71 -4.29 -7.71
CA TYR A 120 19.49 -5.34 -7.07
C TYR A 120 20.85 -5.60 -7.77
N PRO A 121 20.90 -5.77 -9.12
CA PRO A 121 22.19 -5.87 -9.81
C PRO A 121 23.00 -4.57 -9.76
N ALA A 122 22.36 -3.40 -9.82
CA ALA A 122 23.05 -2.12 -9.73
C ALA A 122 23.75 -1.94 -8.37
N LEU A 123 23.05 -2.22 -7.28
CA LEU A 123 23.60 -2.20 -5.92
C LEU A 123 24.78 -3.20 -5.78
N LYS A 124 24.65 -4.38 -6.38
CA LYS A 124 25.71 -5.39 -6.37
C LYS A 124 26.96 -4.92 -7.15
N GLN A 125 26.78 -4.29 -8.31
CA GLN A 125 27.86 -3.71 -9.11
C GLN A 125 28.58 -2.56 -8.38
N ASP A 126 27.83 -1.74 -7.64
CA ASP A 126 28.39 -0.66 -6.82
C ASP A 126 29.04 -1.18 -5.51
N GLY A 127 29.10 -2.51 -5.30
CA GLY A 127 29.83 -3.14 -4.20
C GLY A 127 29.09 -3.19 -2.86
N TYR A 128 27.78 -2.97 -2.85
CA TYR A 128 26.96 -3.16 -1.63
C TYR A 128 26.88 -4.65 -1.25
N PRO A 129 26.90 -4.98 0.06
CA PRO A 129 26.77 -6.37 0.51
C PRO A 129 25.45 -6.98 0.03
N GLU A 130 25.50 -8.23 -0.42
CA GLU A 130 24.32 -8.93 -0.96
C GLU A 130 23.16 -8.95 0.02
N ARG A 131 23.44 -9.20 1.31
CA ARG A 131 22.41 -9.19 2.36
C ARG A 131 21.76 -7.82 2.52
N PHE A 132 22.52 -6.73 2.43
CA PHE A 132 21.99 -5.38 2.46
C PHE A 132 21.10 -5.10 1.24
N ASN A 133 21.56 -5.46 0.03
CA ASN A 133 20.82 -5.25 -1.22
C ASN A 133 19.48 -5.96 -1.20
N LEU A 134 19.46 -7.22 -0.76
CA LEU A 134 18.26 -8.02 -0.66
C LEU A 134 17.26 -7.41 0.33
N GLY A 135 17.72 -7.03 1.52
CA GLY A 135 16.90 -6.39 2.54
C GLY A 135 16.35 -5.04 2.08
N LEU A 136 17.20 -4.20 1.46
CA LEU A 136 16.82 -2.89 0.94
C LEU A 136 15.69 -2.99 -0.09
N VAL A 137 15.88 -3.81 -1.14
CA VAL A 137 14.89 -3.93 -2.23
C VAL A 137 13.59 -4.56 -1.73
N THR A 138 13.66 -5.50 -0.79
CA THR A 138 12.48 -6.11 -0.19
C THR A 138 11.69 -5.10 0.65
N ALA A 139 12.38 -4.31 1.47
CA ALA A 139 11.73 -3.34 2.36
C ALA A 139 11.23 -2.11 1.62
N SER A 140 11.94 -1.66 0.57
CA SER A 140 11.54 -0.48 -0.19
C SER A 140 10.29 -0.68 -1.05
N GLY A 141 9.91 -1.94 -1.31
CA GLY A 141 8.78 -2.25 -2.19
C GLY A 141 7.43 -1.71 -1.72
N SER A 142 7.21 -1.55 -0.41
CA SER A 142 5.94 -1.05 0.15
C SER A 142 5.94 0.43 0.52
N LEU A 143 7.10 1.10 0.56
CA LEU A 143 7.21 2.49 1.06
C LEU A 143 6.30 3.51 0.35
N GLY A 144 5.88 3.22 -0.86
CA GLY A 144 5.01 4.10 -1.63
C GLY A 144 3.53 3.98 -1.30
N LEU A 145 3.12 3.00 -0.50
CA LEU A 145 1.70 2.78 -0.20
C LEU A 145 1.08 3.90 0.64
N LEU A 146 1.88 4.69 1.35
CA LEU A 146 1.43 5.90 2.05
C LEU A 146 1.42 7.16 1.18
N PHE A 147 2.00 7.13 -0.01
CA PHE A 147 2.02 8.29 -0.91
C PHE A 147 0.89 8.21 -1.94
N ALA A 148 0.27 9.36 -2.20
CA ALA A 148 -0.77 9.47 -3.24
C ALA A 148 -0.17 9.32 -4.66
N PRO A 149 -0.93 8.72 -5.57
CA PRO A 149 -2.29 8.16 -5.49
C PRO A 149 -2.32 6.65 -5.17
N SER A 150 -2.05 6.27 -3.94
CA SER A 150 -1.98 4.86 -3.52
C SER A 150 -3.35 4.18 -3.48
N LEU A 151 -3.46 2.97 -4.03
CA LEU A 151 -4.68 2.16 -4.01
C LEU A 151 -5.17 1.80 -2.59
N PRO A 152 -4.31 1.40 -1.64
CA PRO A 152 -4.76 1.15 -0.27
C PRO A 152 -5.34 2.38 0.43
N LEU A 153 -4.80 3.59 0.19
CA LEU A 153 -5.37 4.83 0.72
C LEU A 153 -6.78 5.08 0.16
N ILE A 154 -6.94 4.90 -1.15
CA ILE A 154 -8.25 5.02 -1.80
C ILE A 154 -9.24 4.01 -1.22
N LEU A 155 -8.84 2.74 -1.10
CA LEU A 155 -9.69 1.69 -0.56
C LEU A 155 -10.07 1.94 0.90
N TYR A 156 -9.12 2.40 1.73
CA TYR A 156 -9.41 2.78 3.10
C TYR A 156 -10.44 3.91 3.14
N GLY A 157 -10.27 4.97 2.34
CA GLY A 157 -11.23 6.08 2.26
C GLY A 157 -12.64 5.64 1.84
N VAL A 158 -12.73 4.70 0.89
CA VAL A 158 -14.02 4.12 0.46
C VAL A 158 -14.71 3.34 1.59
N ILE A 159 -13.94 2.53 2.33
CA ILE A 159 -14.49 1.67 3.40
C ILE A 159 -14.86 2.48 4.66
N SER A 160 -14.05 3.46 5.00
CA SER A 160 -14.21 4.28 6.20
C SER A 160 -15.09 5.52 5.98
N GLU A 161 -15.48 5.77 4.73
CA GLU A 161 -16.19 7.00 4.31
C GLU A 161 -15.43 8.30 4.63
N VAL A 162 -14.12 8.18 4.82
CA VAL A 162 -13.20 9.31 5.05
C VAL A 162 -12.76 9.89 3.72
N SER A 163 -12.60 11.23 3.68
CA SER A 163 -12.13 11.92 2.47
C SER A 163 -10.77 11.40 2.00
N ILE A 164 -10.69 10.97 0.73
CA ILE A 164 -9.50 10.39 0.13
C ILE A 164 -8.39 11.45 -0.02
N ASP A 165 -8.74 12.70 -0.30
CA ASP A 165 -7.79 13.81 -0.37
C ASP A 165 -7.15 14.09 1.00
N HIS A 166 -7.90 14.03 2.09
CA HIS A 166 -7.33 14.11 3.45
C HIS A 166 -6.36 12.96 3.72
N LEU A 167 -6.69 11.74 3.31
CA LEU A 167 -5.80 10.58 3.45
C LEU A 167 -4.50 10.74 2.63
N PHE A 168 -4.60 11.32 1.44
CA PHE A 168 -3.44 11.60 0.61
C PHE A 168 -2.48 12.61 1.24
N LEU A 169 -3.02 13.66 1.87
CA LEU A 169 -2.21 14.63 2.63
C LEU A 169 -1.61 14.00 3.88
N ALA A 170 -2.42 13.24 4.61
CA ALA A 170 -2.01 12.60 5.85
C ALA A 170 -0.87 11.59 5.68
N GLY A 171 -0.77 10.96 4.52
CA GLY A 171 0.28 9.98 4.21
C GLY A 171 1.65 10.58 3.95
N ILE A 172 1.73 11.87 3.57
CA ILE A 172 3.00 12.51 3.16
C ILE A 172 4.02 12.51 4.31
N GLY A 173 3.64 13.03 5.47
CA GLY A 173 4.54 13.12 6.63
C GLY A 173 5.08 11.75 7.06
N PRO A 174 4.21 10.78 7.37
CA PRO A 174 4.58 9.41 7.70
C PRO A 174 5.43 8.72 6.64
N GLY A 175 5.06 8.81 5.37
CA GLY A 175 5.83 8.22 4.28
C GLY A 175 7.24 8.80 4.16
N VAL A 176 7.36 10.14 4.25
CA VAL A 176 8.66 10.83 4.26
C VAL A 176 9.50 10.42 5.47
N LEU A 177 8.90 10.30 6.67
CA LEU A 177 9.59 9.81 7.86
C LEU A 177 10.20 8.42 7.62
N MET A 178 9.42 7.47 7.07
CA MET A 178 9.90 6.11 6.79
C MET A 178 11.06 6.11 5.79
N VAL A 179 10.97 6.90 4.71
CA VAL A 179 12.05 7.04 3.72
C VAL A 179 13.30 7.66 4.35
N ILE A 180 13.15 8.71 5.18
CA ILE A 180 14.29 9.38 5.86
C ILE A 180 14.97 8.41 6.83
N MET A 181 14.22 7.68 7.64
CA MET A 181 14.79 6.75 8.63
C MET A 181 15.56 5.62 7.96
N LEU A 182 15.00 5.01 6.91
CA LEU A 182 15.71 3.99 6.14
C LEU A 182 16.91 4.54 5.38
N SER A 183 16.82 5.77 4.84
CA SER A 183 17.92 6.44 4.17
C SER A 183 19.06 6.75 5.16
N GLY A 184 18.73 7.29 6.32
CA GLY A 184 19.70 7.58 7.40
C GLY A 184 20.44 6.33 7.84
N TRP A 185 19.73 5.21 8.06
CA TRP A 185 20.34 3.92 8.38
C TRP A 185 21.22 3.39 7.25
N SER A 186 20.73 3.49 6.00
CA SER A 186 21.49 3.04 4.82
C SER A 186 22.78 3.83 4.66
N ILE A 187 22.75 5.15 4.87
CA ILE A 187 23.94 6.01 4.89
C ILE A 187 24.90 5.59 6.02
N TRP A 188 24.35 5.37 7.22
CA TRP A 188 25.15 5.01 8.38
C TRP A 188 25.90 3.68 8.21
N VAL A 189 25.23 2.66 7.71
CA VAL A 189 25.82 1.32 7.48
C VAL A 189 26.87 1.36 6.38
N ASN A 190 26.73 2.23 5.37
CA ASN A 190 27.62 2.27 4.20
C ASN A 190 28.64 3.43 4.23
N ARG A 191 28.86 4.07 5.39
CA ARG A 191 29.76 5.25 5.55
C ARG A 191 31.20 5.05 5.08
N GLY A 192 31.72 3.82 5.06
CA GLY A 192 33.10 3.52 4.69
C GLY A 192 33.34 3.25 3.21
N ASN A 193 32.33 3.37 2.37
CA ASN A 193 32.41 2.95 0.98
C ASN A 193 32.50 4.14 0.02
N GLU A 194 33.68 4.83 0.03
CA GLU A 194 33.93 6.04 -0.80
C GLU A 194 33.83 5.78 -2.32
N ARG A 195 33.93 4.53 -2.77
CA ARG A 195 33.85 4.14 -4.19
C ARG A 195 32.46 4.30 -4.80
N MET A 196 31.43 4.49 -3.98
CA MET A 196 30.01 4.58 -4.39
C MET A 196 29.54 6.01 -4.66
N LEU A 197 30.38 7.04 -4.42
CA LEU A 197 29.97 8.41 -4.59
C LEU A 197 30.06 8.84 -6.05
N LYS A 198 28.89 9.07 -6.67
CA LYS A 198 28.81 9.76 -7.97
C LYS A 198 28.91 11.26 -7.73
N LYS A 199 29.74 11.96 -8.52
CA LYS A 199 29.76 13.42 -8.46
C LYS A 199 28.46 13.98 -8.98
N PHE A 200 27.88 14.96 -8.28
CA PHE A 200 26.71 15.67 -8.77
C PHE A 200 27.02 16.41 -10.09
N SER A 201 26.16 16.26 -11.06
CA SER A 201 26.30 16.92 -12.36
C SER A 201 24.96 17.50 -12.81
N TRP A 202 24.91 18.82 -12.98
CA TRP A 202 23.74 19.52 -13.54
C TRP A 202 23.39 19.04 -14.95
N GLY A 203 24.39 18.66 -15.75
CA GLY A 203 24.18 18.11 -17.09
C GLY A 203 23.46 16.77 -17.06
N GLU A 204 23.88 15.86 -16.17
CA GLU A 204 23.22 14.55 -16.00
C GLU A 204 21.79 14.71 -15.42
N LEU A 205 21.62 15.62 -14.46
CA LEU A 205 20.29 15.92 -13.92
C LEU A 205 19.36 16.46 -15.02
N GLY A 206 19.84 17.41 -15.82
CA GLY A 206 19.06 17.96 -16.94
C GLY A 206 18.73 16.91 -18.01
N ALA A 207 19.66 16.00 -18.31
CA ALA A 207 19.44 14.88 -19.22
C ALA A 207 18.40 13.88 -18.66
N ALA A 208 18.52 13.50 -17.39
CA ALA A 208 17.59 12.60 -16.73
C ALA A 208 16.16 13.19 -16.64
N LEU A 209 16.04 14.47 -16.27
CA LEU A 209 14.75 15.17 -16.23
C LEU A 209 14.10 15.27 -17.62
N ARG A 210 14.91 15.48 -18.68
CA ARG A 210 14.40 15.49 -20.06
C ARG A 210 13.90 14.11 -20.50
N GLU A 211 14.57 13.05 -20.09
CA GLU A 211 14.17 11.69 -20.41
C GLU A 211 12.87 11.30 -19.70
N ALA A 212 12.69 11.73 -18.45
CA ALA A 212 11.51 11.45 -17.62
C ALA A 212 10.45 12.58 -17.67
N ILE A 213 10.47 13.41 -18.72
CA ILE A 213 9.60 14.60 -18.83
C ILE A 213 8.10 14.23 -18.84
N TRP A 214 7.77 13.02 -19.22
CA TRP A 214 6.40 12.55 -19.30
C TRP A 214 5.90 11.92 -17.99
N GLU A 215 6.77 11.29 -17.21
CA GLU A 215 6.38 10.67 -15.94
C GLU A 215 6.35 11.65 -14.76
N LEU A 216 7.28 12.60 -14.74
CA LEU A 216 7.42 13.56 -13.64
C LEU A 216 6.20 14.46 -13.44
N PRO A 217 5.47 14.93 -14.48
CA PRO A 217 4.27 15.72 -14.28
C PRO A 217 3.10 14.97 -13.68
N LEU A 218 3.04 13.62 -13.81
CA LEU A 218 1.90 12.82 -13.39
C LEU A 218 1.46 13.08 -11.94
N PRO A 219 2.34 13.00 -10.90
CA PRO A 219 1.90 13.25 -9.53
C PRO A 219 1.39 14.68 -9.35
N PHE A 220 2.02 15.66 -10.00
CA PHE A 220 1.62 17.07 -9.89
C PHE A 220 0.28 17.34 -10.57
N VAL A 221 0.00 16.72 -11.72
CA VAL A 221 -1.27 16.84 -12.42
C VAL A 221 -2.38 16.15 -11.63
N VAL A 222 -2.13 14.96 -11.11
CA VAL A 222 -3.10 14.20 -10.32
C VAL A 222 -3.43 14.91 -9.02
N LEU A 223 -2.41 15.18 -8.20
CA LEU A 223 -2.60 15.80 -6.89
C LEU A 223 -3.05 17.27 -7.01
N GLY A 224 -2.42 18.01 -7.91
CA GLY A 224 -2.81 19.41 -8.18
C GLY A 224 -4.24 19.52 -8.68
N GLY A 225 -4.69 18.60 -9.55
CA GLY A 225 -6.06 18.56 -10.04
C GLY A 225 -7.07 18.22 -8.95
N ILE A 226 -6.75 17.27 -8.07
CA ILE A 226 -7.61 16.88 -6.93
C ILE A 226 -7.69 18.03 -5.92
N TYR A 227 -6.56 18.57 -5.45
CA TYR A 227 -6.55 19.61 -4.41
C TYR A 227 -7.05 20.97 -4.89
N SER A 228 -6.97 21.25 -6.18
CA SER A 228 -7.60 22.47 -6.76
C SER A 228 -9.12 22.33 -6.95
N GLY A 229 -9.69 21.13 -6.70
CA GLY A 229 -11.10 20.85 -6.95
C GLY A 229 -11.48 20.71 -8.43
N ILE A 230 -10.48 20.68 -9.34
CA ILE A 230 -10.73 20.53 -10.80
C ILE A 230 -11.16 19.11 -11.12
N PHE A 231 -10.58 18.10 -10.42
CA PHE A 231 -10.87 16.69 -10.64
C PHE A 231 -11.37 16.04 -9.35
N ALA A 232 -12.45 15.25 -9.46
CA ALA A 232 -12.72 14.21 -8.49
C ALA A 232 -11.67 13.10 -8.60
N VAL A 233 -11.48 12.28 -7.57
CA VAL A 233 -10.48 11.19 -7.56
C VAL A 233 -10.67 10.22 -8.73
N SER A 234 -11.91 9.90 -9.09
CA SER A 234 -12.24 9.06 -10.24
C SER A 234 -11.90 9.70 -11.59
N GLU A 235 -12.10 11.00 -11.71
CA GLU A 235 -11.74 11.76 -12.90
C GLU A 235 -10.20 11.86 -13.04
N ALA A 236 -9.50 12.13 -11.95
CA ALA A 236 -8.04 12.11 -11.91
C ALA A 236 -7.47 10.74 -12.33
N ALA A 237 -8.12 9.65 -11.91
CA ALA A 237 -7.74 8.30 -12.33
C ALA A 237 -7.95 8.07 -13.83
N ALA A 238 -9.07 8.54 -14.38
CA ALA A 238 -9.36 8.46 -15.82
C ALA A 238 -8.36 9.25 -16.65
N VAL A 239 -8.07 10.50 -16.23
CA VAL A 239 -7.04 11.35 -16.85
C VAL A 239 -5.67 10.67 -16.79
N THR A 240 -5.30 10.10 -15.65
CA THR A 240 -4.02 9.38 -15.48
C THR A 240 -3.92 8.18 -16.42
N ALA A 241 -4.95 7.34 -16.45
CA ALA A 241 -4.95 6.16 -17.33
C ALA A 241 -4.86 6.54 -18.81
N MET A 242 -5.64 7.54 -19.22
CA MET A 242 -5.59 8.05 -20.60
C MET A 242 -4.22 8.64 -20.92
N TYR A 243 -3.67 9.47 -20.02
CA TYR A 243 -2.35 10.08 -20.18
C TYR A 243 -1.27 9.02 -20.37
N VAL A 244 -1.22 8.00 -19.49
CA VAL A 244 -0.22 6.92 -19.56
C VAL A 244 -0.35 6.13 -20.86
N ILE A 245 -1.58 5.82 -21.31
CA ILE A 245 -1.78 5.16 -22.62
C ILE A 245 -1.21 6.02 -23.75
N VAL A 246 -1.56 7.31 -23.78
CA VAL A 246 -1.10 8.21 -24.86
C VAL A 246 0.42 8.32 -24.83
N VAL A 247 1.04 8.42 -23.67
CA VAL A 247 2.49 8.56 -23.54
C VAL A 247 3.19 7.26 -23.92
N GLU A 248 2.87 6.14 -23.28
CA GLU A 248 3.63 4.89 -23.39
C GLU A 248 3.39 4.18 -24.71
N VAL A 249 2.16 4.25 -25.24
CA VAL A 249 1.78 3.58 -26.50
C VAL A 249 1.91 4.52 -27.70
N GLY A 250 1.51 5.79 -27.56
CA GLY A 250 1.44 6.73 -28.68
C GLY A 250 2.74 7.51 -28.91
N ILE A 251 3.31 8.11 -27.84
CA ILE A 251 4.46 9.02 -27.91
C ILE A 251 5.77 8.23 -27.83
N LEU A 252 6.01 7.53 -26.70
CA LEU A 252 7.24 6.77 -26.46
C LEU A 252 7.25 5.44 -27.22
N ARG A 253 6.08 4.87 -27.48
CA ARG A 253 5.90 3.60 -28.22
C ARG A 253 6.67 2.42 -27.59
N GLU A 254 6.79 2.45 -26.27
CA GLU A 254 7.46 1.40 -25.52
C GLU A 254 6.55 0.18 -25.34
N ILE A 255 5.24 0.41 -25.28
CA ILE A 255 4.23 -0.63 -25.21
C ILE A 255 3.51 -0.74 -26.55
N ARG A 256 3.47 -1.95 -27.11
CA ARG A 256 2.74 -2.22 -28.36
C ARG A 256 1.24 -2.36 -28.08
N ILE A 257 0.40 -1.92 -28.99
CA ILE A 257 -1.06 -2.08 -28.89
C ILE A 257 -1.45 -3.54 -28.66
N SER A 258 -0.71 -4.49 -29.23
CA SER A 258 -0.93 -5.93 -29.06
C SER A 258 -0.65 -6.44 -27.64
N GLU A 259 0.09 -5.69 -26.82
CA GLU A 259 0.40 -6.03 -25.42
C GLU A 259 -0.63 -5.49 -24.45
N LEU A 260 -1.41 -4.46 -24.84
CA LEU A 260 -2.43 -3.86 -24.01
C LEU A 260 -3.43 -4.87 -23.43
N PRO A 261 -3.99 -5.84 -24.19
CA PRO A 261 -4.91 -6.82 -23.62
C PRO A 261 -4.28 -7.68 -22.50
N ARG A 262 -2.98 -8.00 -22.60
CA ARG A 262 -2.25 -8.74 -21.58
C ARG A 262 -2.12 -7.91 -20.30
N ILE A 263 -1.72 -6.65 -20.45
CA ILE A 263 -1.54 -5.71 -19.32
C ILE A 263 -2.89 -5.41 -18.65
N MET A 264 -3.92 -5.15 -19.46
CA MET A 264 -5.30 -4.97 -18.96
C MET A 264 -5.77 -6.20 -18.16
N ARG A 265 -5.56 -7.40 -18.71
CA ARG A 265 -5.94 -8.63 -18.01
C ARG A 265 -5.19 -8.78 -16.68
N ALA A 266 -3.89 -8.52 -16.66
CA ALA A 266 -3.08 -8.64 -15.45
C ALA A 266 -3.54 -7.65 -14.36
N SER A 267 -3.78 -6.39 -14.71
CA SER A 267 -4.29 -5.37 -13.78
C SER A 267 -5.71 -5.68 -13.32
N MET A 268 -6.60 -6.12 -14.21
CA MET A 268 -8.00 -6.43 -13.88
C MET A 268 -8.17 -7.70 -13.05
N VAL A 269 -7.24 -8.64 -13.08
CA VAL A 269 -7.24 -9.79 -12.16
C VAL A 269 -7.06 -9.33 -10.71
N LEU A 270 -6.14 -8.40 -10.46
CA LEU A 270 -5.95 -7.80 -9.13
C LEU A 270 -7.20 -7.03 -8.70
N VAL A 271 -7.70 -6.15 -9.56
CA VAL A 271 -8.89 -5.33 -9.31
C VAL A 271 -10.11 -6.22 -9.04
N GLY A 272 -10.34 -7.25 -9.86
CA GLY A 272 -11.46 -8.17 -9.67
C GLY A 272 -11.42 -8.88 -8.33
N GLY A 273 -10.21 -9.28 -7.87
CA GLY A 273 -10.01 -9.85 -6.53
C GLY A 273 -10.42 -8.86 -5.42
N ILE A 274 -10.00 -7.60 -5.52
CA ILE A 274 -10.35 -6.55 -4.56
C ILE A 274 -11.88 -6.30 -4.57
N LEU A 275 -12.48 -6.15 -5.75
CA LEU A 275 -13.90 -5.85 -5.88
C LEU A 275 -14.81 -6.98 -5.37
N ILE A 276 -14.45 -8.25 -5.60
CA ILE A 276 -15.20 -9.38 -5.07
C ILE A 276 -15.18 -9.38 -3.54
N ILE A 277 -14.00 -9.18 -2.93
CA ILE A 277 -13.87 -9.14 -1.47
C ILE A 277 -14.66 -7.94 -0.92
N LEU A 278 -14.52 -6.77 -1.53
CA LEU A 278 -15.24 -5.55 -1.16
C LEU A 278 -16.77 -5.76 -1.19
N SER A 279 -17.28 -6.39 -2.24
CA SER A 279 -18.70 -6.64 -2.42
C SER A 279 -19.32 -7.44 -1.27
N VAL A 280 -18.70 -8.56 -0.94
CA VAL A 280 -19.24 -9.43 0.14
C VAL A 280 -18.97 -8.85 1.52
N SER A 281 -17.93 -8.04 1.67
CA SER A 281 -17.58 -7.43 2.94
C SER A 281 -18.55 -6.32 3.34
N LEU A 282 -19.03 -5.50 2.40
CA LEU A 282 -20.07 -4.51 2.70
C LEU A 282 -21.31 -5.17 3.28
N ALA A 283 -21.80 -6.24 2.66
CA ALA A 283 -22.92 -7.01 3.18
C ALA A 283 -22.62 -7.56 4.59
N SER A 284 -21.41 -8.09 4.81
CA SER A 284 -20.97 -8.59 6.12
C SER A 284 -20.90 -7.46 7.16
N THR A 285 -20.36 -6.30 6.77
CA THR A 285 -20.24 -5.12 7.64
C THR A 285 -21.61 -4.61 8.08
N ASN A 286 -22.54 -4.46 7.14
CA ASN A 286 -23.92 -4.04 7.45
C ASN A 286 -24.60 -5.02 8.39
N TYR A 287 -24.42 -6.33 8.18
CA TYR A 287 -24.89 -7.32 9.12
C TYR A 287 -24.29 -7.11 10.53
N MET A 288 -22.96 -6.95 10.62
CA MET A 288 -22.28 -6.79 11.91
C MET A 288 -22.71 -5.52 12.65
N ILE A 289 -22.92 -4.40 11.92
CA ILE A 289 -23.41 -3.14 12.49
C ILE A 289 -24.82 -3.33 13.04
N ASN A 290 -25.72 -3.92 12.25
CA ASN A 290 -27.11 -4.17 12.65
C ASN A 290 -27.19 -5.14 13.85
N ALA A 291 -26.32 -6.12 13.92
CA ALA A 291 -26.21 -7.06 15.03
C ALA A 291 -25.54 -6.46 16.29
N GLY A 292 -25.08 -5.19 16.24
CA GLY A 292 -24.43 -4.50 17.36
C GLY A 292 -23.06 -5.06 17.73
N ILE A 293 -22.41 -5.78 16.81
CA ILE A 293 -21.08 -6.41 17.06
C ILE A 293 -20.00 -5.37 17.41
N PRO A 294 -19.88 -4.21 16.71
CA PRO A 294 -18.90 -3.19 17.07
C PRO A 294 -19.10 -2.67 18.51
N GLN A 295 -20.34 -2.48 18.94
CA GLN A 295 -20.66 -2.00 20.30
C GLN A 295 -20.32 -3.06 21.36
N MET A 296 -20.59 -4.34 21.08
CA MET A 296 -20.21 -5.43 21.97
C MET A 296 -18.67 -5.54 22.12
N LEU A 297 -17.95 -5.40 20.99
CA LEU A 297 -16.50 -5.39 21.00
C LEU A 297 -15.96 -4.18 21.80
N LEU A 298 -16.50 -2.98 21.55
CA LEU A 298 -16.10 -1.78 22.29
C LEU A 298 -16.33 -1.95 23.79
N SER A 299 -17.49 -2.47 24.22
CA SER A 299 -17.79 -2.71 25.63
C SER A 299 -16.86 -3.74 26.28
N TRP A 300 -16.48 -4.77 25.54
CA TRP A 300 -15.52 -5.78 26.00
C TRP A 300 -14.10 -5.17 26.09
N PHE A 301 -13.67 -4.44 25.08
CA PHE A 301 -12.38 -3.76 25.08
C PHE A 301 -12.27 -2.68 26.16
N SER A 302 -13.32 -1.89 26.41
CA SER A 302 -13.31 -0.83 27.44
C SER A 302 -13.14 -1.37 28.85
N GLY A 303 -13.45 -2.64 29.09
CA GLY A 303 -13.15 -3.35 30.34
C GLY A 303 -11.66 -3.70 30.52
N LEU A 304 -10.90 -3.79 29.44
CA LEU A 304 -9.50 -4.21 29.43
C LEU A 304 -8.54 -3.05 29.09
N VAL A 305 -8.98 -2.12 28.25
CA VAL A 305 -8.19 -1.02 27.68
C VAL A 305 -8.71 0.29 28.26
N THR A 306 -7.87 0.97 29.02
CA THR A 306 -8.28 2.18 29.78
C THR A 306 -7.83 3.50 29.13
N SER A 307 -7.01 3.45 28.09
CA SER A 307 -6.47 4.67 27.44
C SER A 307 -6.29 4.50 25.93
N GLN A 308 -6.34 5.63 25.22
CA GLN A 308 -6.04 5.71 23.78
C GLN A 308 -4.67 5.11 23.43
N THR A 309 -3.65 5.41 24.26
CA THR A 309 -2.29 4.89 24.05
C THR A 309 -2.24 3.36 24.12
N MET A 310 -2.94 2.78 25.11
CA MET A 310 -3.01 1.33 25.25
C MET A 310 -3.77 0.69 24.08
N PHE A 311 -4.86 1.34 23.61
CA PHE A 311 -5.58 0.91 22.42
C PHE A 311 -4.69 0.89 21.18
N LEU A 312 -3.96 1.99 20.90
CA LEU A 312 -3.04 2.07 19.77
C LEU A 312 -1.91 1.03 19.83
N ALA A 313 -1.37 0.77 21.03
CA ALA A 313 -0.33 -0.25 21.21
C ALA A 313 -0.85 -1.65 20.88
N LEU A 314 -2.03 -2.02 21.37
CA LEU A 314 -2.67 -3.31 21.10
C LEU A 314 -3.07 -3.41 19.63
N LEU A 315 -3.59 -2.32 19.05
CA LEU A 315 -3.94 -2.26 17.63
C LEU A 315 -2.70 -2.50 16.76
N LEU A 316 -1.56 -1.88 17.06
CA LEU A 316 -0.31 -2.11 16.32
C LEU A 316 0.11 -3.58 16.35
N VAL A 317 0.11 -4.20 17.52
CA VAL A 317 0.44 -5.63 17.63
C VAL A 317 -0.52 -6.49 16.81
N PHE A 318 -1.81 -6.20 16.89
CA PHE A 318 -2.84 -6.89 16.12
C PHE A 318 -2.63 -6.73 14.61
N LEU A 319 -2.38 -5.49 14.13
CA LEU A 319 -2.18 -5.21 12.72
C LEU A 319 -0.87 -5.81 12.17
N LEU A 320 0.18 -5.90 12.98
CA LEU A 320 1.43 -6.57 12.60
C LEU A 320 1.22 -8.07 12.39
N VAL A 321 0.49 -8.72 13.30
CA VAL A 321 0.13 -10.14 13.17
C VAL A 321 -0.77 -10.35 11.96
N LEU A 322 -1.75 -9.48 11.78
CA LEU A 322 -2.68 -9.53 10.65
C LEU A 322 -1.93 -9.37 9.31
N GLY A 323 -1.08 -8.34 9.20
CA GLY A 323 -0.31 -8.05 7.99
C GLY A 323 0.77 -9.09 7.67
N ALA A 324 1.19 -9.88 8.67
CA ALA A 324 2.05 -11.03 8.42
C ALA A 324 1.31 -12.19 7.71
N ILE A 325 -0.02 -12.19 7.71
CA ILE A 325 -0.86 -13.30 7.20
C ILE A 325 -1.72 -12.86 6.02
N LEU A 326 -2.33 -11.66 6.11
CA LEU A 326 -3.25 -11.13 5.11
C LEU A 326 -2.59 -10.06 4.23
N ASP A 327 -3.07 -9.95 3.00
CA ASP A 327 -2.77 -8.80 2.16
C ASP A 327 -3.52 -7.54 2.65
N ILE A 328 -3.01 -6.36 2.26
CA ILE A 328 -3.51 -5.06 2.73
C ILE A 328 -4.96 -4.81 2.29
N PHE A 329 -5.32 -5.24 1.07
CA PHE A 329 -6.65 -5.01 0.53
C PHE A 329 -7.69 -5.81 1.31
N SER A 330 -7.43 -7.10 1.53
CA SER A 330 -8.28 -7.97 2.35
C SER A 330 -8.37 -7.48 3.80
N ALA A 331 -7.25 -7.03 4.37
CA ALA A 331 -7.22 -6.51 5.73
C ALA A 331 -8.04 -5.22 5.89
N ILE A 332 -7.92 -4.26 4.96
CA ILE A 332 -8.73 -3.03 4.97
C ILE A 332 -10.21 -3.39 4.99
N VAL A 333 -10.64 -4.20 4.04
CA VAL A 333 -12.04 -4.52 3.83
C VAL A 333 -12.66 -5.27 5.02
N LEU A 334 -11.89 -6.15 5.65
CA LEU A 334 -12.38 -6.95 6.78
C LEU A 334 -12.33 -6.24 8.13
N VAL A 335 -11.26 -5.50 8.36
CA VAL A 335 -10.90 -5.07 9.71
C VAL A 335 -11.27 -3.61 9.95
N VAL A 336 -11.14 -2.73 8.94
CA VAL A 336 -11.43 -1.30 9.12
C VAL A 336 -12.85 -1.06 9.63
N PRO A 337 -13.93 -1.68 9.08
CA PRO A 337 -15.27 -1.45 9.60
C PRO A 337 -15.47 -1.84 11.06
N LEU A 338 -14.69 -2.82 11.54
CA LEU A 338 -14.75 -3.28 12.93
C LEU A 338 -13.99 -2.37 13.88
N ILE A 339 -12.79 -1.91 13.47
CA ILE A 339 -11.95 -1.11 14.34
C ILE A 339 -12.31 0.38 14.37
N LEU A 340 -12.92 0.89 13.29
CA LEU A 340 -13.26 2.31 13.16
C LEU A 340 -14.17 2.81 14.30
N PRO A 341 -15.31 2.16 14.62
CA PRO A 341 -16.16 2.57 15.75
C PRO A 341 -15.45 2.43 17.10
N ILE A 342 -14.57 1.42 17.24
CA ILE A 342 -13.80 1.21 18.47
C ILE A 342 -12.78 2.35 18.65
N ALA A 343 -12.04 2.68 17.59
CA ALA A 343 -11.06 3.75 17.57
C ALA A 343 -11.67 5.13 17.89
N ALA A 344 -12.85 5.40 17.29
CA ALA A 344 -13.63 6.60 17.59
C ALA A 344 -14.02 6.68 19.07
N GLY A 345 -14.40 5.55 19.70
CA GLY A 345 -14.68 5.45 21.13
C GLY A 345 -13.49 5.81 22.03
N TYR A 346 -12.25 5.62 21.55
CA TYR A 346 -11.02 6.05 22.21
C TYR A 346 -10.50 7.42 21.77
N GLY A 347 -11.25 8.16 20.94
CA GLY A 347 -10.89 9.50 20.46
C GLY A 347 -9.77 9.50 19.41
N VAL A 348 -9.55 8.39 18.70
CA VAL A 348 -8.59 8.33 17.58
C VAL A 348 -9.24 8.93 16.35
N ASN A 349 -8.57 9.91 15.74
CA ASN A 349 -9.01 10.49 14.48
C ASN A 349 -9.00 9.45 13.36
N GLU A 350 -10.03 9.39 12.53
CA GLU A 350 -10.26 8.37 11.50
C GLU A 350 -9.23 8.42 10.37
N VAL A 351 -8.77 9.63 10.00
CA VAL A 351 -7.69 9.82 9.00
C VAL A 351 -6.38 9.27 9.55
N HIS A 352 -6.05 9.64 10.80
CA HIS A 352 -4.85 9.14 11.48
C HIS A 352 -4.87 7.62 11.62
N LEU A 353 -6.02 7.05 12.00
CA LEU A 353 -6.21 5.59 12.07
C LEU A 353 -5.87 4.91 10.74
N GLY A 354 -6.30 5.49 9.61
CA GLY A 354 -5.98 4.98 8.28
C GLY A 354 -4.49 4.94 8.00
N ILE A 355 -3.78 6.00 8.36
CA ILE A 355 -2.33 6.05 8.18
C ILE A 355 -1.62 5.03 9.09
N VAL A 356 -2.02 4.92 10.35
CA VAL A 356 -1.48 3.91 11.28
C VAL A 356 -1.74 2.50 10.78
N PHE A 357 -2.96 2.24 10.29
CA PHE A 357 -3.35 0.96 9.71
C PHE A 357 -2.44 0.58 8.53
N LEU A 358 -2.31 1.48 7.56
CA LEU A 358 -1.52 1.21 6.36
C LEU A 358 -0.04 1.06 6.67
N ALA A 359 0.53 1.92 7.51
CA ALA A 359 1.92 1.83 7.94
C ALA A 359 2.22 0.51 8.68
N ALA A 360 1.31 0.06 9.54
CA ALA A 360 1.43 -1.23 10.23
C ALA A 360 1.33 -2.42 9.26
N MET A 361 0.44 -2.36 8.26
CA MET A 361 0.31 -3.39 7.23
C MET A 361 1.52 -3.48 6.32
N GLU A 362 2.14 -2.34 5.94
CA GLU A 362 3.41 -2.31 5.21
C GLU A 362 4.51 -3.06 5.96
N LEU A 363 4.58 -2.86 7.27
CA LEU A 363 5.52 -3.55 8.14
C LEU A 363 5.18 -5.04 8.23
N GLY A 364 3.89 -5.39 8.28
CA GLY A 364 3.40 -6.77 8.25
C GLY A 364 3.90 -7.54 7.04
N TYR A 365 4.03 -6.91 5.88
CA TYR A 365 4.60 -7.52 4.67
C TYR A 365 6.06 -7.96 4.80
N LEU A 366 6.76 -7.45 5.79
CA LEU A 366 8.15 -7.82 6.12
C LEU A 366 8.24 -8.73 7.35
N THR A 367 7.09 -9.13 7.93
CA THR A 367 7.02 -9.89 9.17
C THR A 367 6.72 -11.37 8.89
N PRO A 368 7.53 -12.32 9.42
CA PRO A 368 7.18 -13.74 9.37
C PRO A 368 5.83 -14.01 10.07
N PRO A 369 5.04 -15.07 9.72
CA PRO A 369 5.47 -16.23 8.95
C PRO A 369 5.33 -16.10 7.43
N VAL A 370 4.37 -15.32 6.93
CA VAL A 370 4.20 -15.18 5.47
C VAL A 370 4.99 -13.96 5.00
N GLY A 371 4.53 -12.73 5.31
CA GLY A 371 5.17 -11.52 4.85
C GLY A 371 5.27 -11.44 3.31
N LEU A 372 4.25 -10.90 2.67
CA LEU A 372 4.09 -10.94 1.21
C LEU A 372 5.36 -10.53 0.44
N ASN A 373 6.01 -9.44 0.85
CA ASN A 373 7.23 -8.94 0.20
C ASN A 373 8.41 -9.92 0.34
N LEU A 374 8.46 -10.67 1.45
CA LEU A 374 9.52 -11.66 1.70
C LEU A 374 9.42 -12.82 0.70
N PHE A 375 8.20 -13.33 0.45
CA PHE A 375 7.96 -14.39 -0.53
C PHE A 375 8.23 -13.92 -1.96
N ILE A 376 7.73 -12.73 -2.32
CA ILE A 376 7.97 -12.16 -3.66
C ILE A 376 9.47 -12.00 -3.91
N SER A 377 10.22 -11.47 -2.94
CA SER A 377 11.66 -11.30 -3.05
C SER A 377 12.42 -12.63 -3.09
N SER A 378 12.01 -13.61 -2.28
CA SER A 378 12.56 -14.97 -2.29
C SER A 378 12.45 -15.59 -3.67
N TYR A 379 11.26 -15.52 -4.27
CA TYR A 379 11.00 -16.03 -5.61
C TYR A 379 11.74 -15.23 -6.70
N ARG A 380 11.67 -13.88 -6.61
CA ARG A 380 12.23 -12.99 -7.65
C ARG A 380 13.74 -13.05 -7.75
N PHE A 381 14.43 -13.15 -6.60
CA PHE A 381 15.90 -13.16 -6.53
C PHE A 381 16.48 -14.55 -6.33
N GLU A 382 15.65 -15.59 -6.39
CA GLU A 382 16.06 -16.99 -6.23
C GLU A 382 16.86 -17.23 -4.95
N LYS A 383 16.43 -16.62 -3.82
CA LYS A 383 17.08 -16.73 -2.52
C LYS A 383 16.19 -17.50 -1.53
N PRO A 384 16.79 -18.37 -0.68
CA PRO A 384 16.03 -19.04 0.37
C PRO A 384 15.29 -18.03 1.25
N ILE A 385 14.03 -18.32 1.62
CA ILE A 385 13.19 -17.44 2.41
C ILE A 385 13.83 -17.02 3.74
N LEU A 386 14.54 -17.92 4.41
CA LEU A 386 15.25 -17.64 5.66
C LEU A 386 16.37 -16.62 5.47
N HIS A 387 17.02 -16.63 4.29
CA HIS A 387 18.03 -15.64 3.95
C HIS A 387 17.40 -14.26 3.75
N VAL A 388 16.22 -14.20 3.09
CA VAL A 388 15.45 -12.97 2.93
C VAL A 388 15.03 -12.44 4.29
N TYR A 389 14.50 -13.27 5.20
CA TYR A 389 14.14 -12.87 6.57
C TYR A 389 15.31 -12.20 7.29
N SER A 390 16.47 -12.87 7.27
CA SER A 390 17.65 -12.34 7.96
C SER A 390 18.19 -11.05 7.32
N ALA A 391 18.04 -10.90 6.00
CA ALA A 391 18.46 -9.70 5.27
C ALA A 391 17.54 -8.51 5.55
N THR A 392 16.24 -8.77 5.69
CA THR A 392 15.21 -7.74 5.88
C THR A 392 15.07 -7.31 7.34
N PHE A 393 15.52 -8.14 8.29
CA PHE A 393 15.35 -7.89 9.73
C PHE A 393 15.82 -6.49 10.20
N PRO A 394 16.98 -5.95 9.81
CA PRO A 394 17.40 -4.61 10.21
C PRO A 394 16.44 -3.51 9.70
N PHE A 395 15.95 -3.65 8.46
CA PHE A 395 14.99 -2.73 7.85
C PHE A 395 13.63 -2.80 8.58
N LEU A 396 13.18 -4.02 8.94
CA LEU A 396 12.00 -4.25 9.74
C LEU A 396 12.05 -3.49 11.07
N MET A 397 13.20 -3.52 11.77
CA MET A 397 13.36 -2.84 13.06
C MET A 397 13.27 -1.31 12.93
N ILE A 398 13.83 -0.75 11.87
CA ILE A 398 13.78 0.70 11.62
C ILE A 398 12.35 1.12 11.24
N LEU A 399 11.70 0.34 10.39
CA LEU A 399 10.30 0.58 10.04
C LEU A 399 9.37 0.41 11.23
N LEU A 400 9.63 -0.56 12.12
CA LEU A 400 8.87 -0.71 13.36
C LEU A 400 8.97 0.55 14.23
N LEU A 401 10.18 1.10 14.36
CA LEU A 401 10.37 2.37 15.07
C LEU A 401 9.59 3.51 14.39
N SER A 402 9.61 3.58 13.04
CA SER A 402 8.84 4.57 12.28
C SER A 402 7.34 4.42 12.53
N VAL A 403 6.81 3.20 12.51
CA VAL A 403 5.37 2.92 12.74
C VAL A 403 4.96 3.27 14.17
N ILE A 404 5.81 3.00 15.15
CA ILE A 404 5.56 3.42 16.54
C ILE A 404 5.49 4.96 16.63
N LEU A 405 6.45 5.67 16.00
CA LEU A 405 6.43 7.13 15.98
C LEU A 405 5.17 7.67 15.30
N ILE A 406 4.77 7.10 14.15
CA ILE A 406 3.55 7.48 13.44
C ILE A 406 2.33 7.29 14.34
N ALA A 407 2.19 6.13 15.01
CA ALA A 407 1.01 5.80 15.79
C ALA A 407 0.83 6.70 17.03
N PHE A 408 1.93 7.10 17.69
CA PHE A 408 1.87 7.90 18.91
C PHE A 408 2.11 9.39 18.70
N TRP A 409 2.27 9.83 17.45
CA TRP A 409 2.39 11.23 17.07
C TRP A 409 1.38 11.61 15.97
N PRO A 410 0.11 11.85 16.34
CA PRO A 410 -0.97 12.13 15.38
C PRO A 410 -0.69 13.35 14.49
N ASP A 411 -0.03 14.39 15.05
CA ASP A 411 0.29 15.60 14.27
C ASP A 411 1.13 15.31 13.04
N LEU A 412 1.96 14.24 13.07
CA LEU A 412 2.74 13.85 11.90
C LEU A 412 1.86 13.47 10.68
N SER A 413 0.68 12.93 10.94
CA SER A 413 -0.30 12.58 9.92
C SER A 413 -1.27 13.73 9.63
N LEU A 414 -1.59 14.56 10.63
CA LEU A 414 -2.68 15.52 10.54
C LEU A 414 -2.24 16.95 10.18
N TRP A 415 -0.95 17.29 10.24
CA TRP A 415 -0.45 18.65 10.06
C TRP A 415 -0.75 19.29 8.70
N LEU A 416 -0.98 18.49 7.65
CA LEU A 416 -1.36 18.96 6.31
C LEU A 416 -2.87 18.84 6.06
N VAL A 417 -3.59 18.14 6.93
CA VAL A 417 -5.02 17.92 6.77
C VAL A 417 -5.76 19.17 7.26
N PRO A 418 -6.61 19.79 6.43
CA PRO A 418 -7.43 20.92 6.88
C PRO A 418 -8.31 20.53 8.06
N ASP A 419 -8.47 21.43 9.02
CA ASP A 419 -9.42 21.24 10.11
C ASP A 419 -10.83 21.06 9.52
N SER A 420 -11.46 19.93 9.82
CA SER A 420 -12.80 19.55 9.34
C SER A 420 -13.87 20.12 10.26
#